data_ae8894848f718a615bfaa0d2600537f4
#
_entry.id   ae8894848f718a615bfaa0d2600537f4
#
_cell.length_a   1.000
_cell.length_b   1.000
_cell.length_c   1.000
_cell.angle_alpha   90.00
_cell.angle_beta   90.00
_cell.angle_gamma   90.00
#
_symmetry.space_group_name_H-M   'P 1'
#
loop_
_entity.id
_entity.type
_entity.pdbx_description
1 polymer ?
#
loop_
_entity_poly.entity_id
_entity_poly.type
_entity_poly.pdbx_seq_one_letter_code
_entity_poly.pdbx_strand_id
1 'polypeptide(L)'
;MRSFSIESNGRLENTAIYYNGEQLGGIKEIFLNLDEDGTFDAVLRYEGTDKNMYTKQIFHDYFENVKIRPAAYDEEEAQNL
;
A
#
# COMPACT_ATOMS: atom_id res chain seq x y z
N MET A 1 8.71 4.53 15.84
CA MET A 1 7.98 3.31 15.45
C MET A 1 7.57 3.40 13.99
N ARG A 2 7.82 2.35 13.26
CA ARG A 2 7.41 2.30 11.85
C ARG A 2 5.95 1.93 11.77
N SER A 3 5.21 2.61 10.92
CA SER A 3 3.83 2.26 10.66
C SER A 3 3.59 2.21 9.15
N PHE A 4 2.74 1.31 8.76
CA PHE A 4 2.38 1.12 7.37
C PHE A 4 0.89 0.85 7.29
N SER A 5 0.19 1.59 6.43
CA SER A 5 -1.23 1.36 6.25
C SER A 5 -1.62 1.52 4.79
N ILE A 6 -2.64 0.77 4.40
CA ILE A 6 -3.20 0.80 3.06
C ILE A 6 -4.70 1.01 3.17
N GLU A 7 -5.24 1.94 2.37
CA GLU A 7 -6.67 2.08 2.14
C GLU A 7 -6.91 1.87 0.66
N SER A 8 -7.80 0.96 0.31
CA SER A 8 -7.98 0.64 -1.09
C SER A 8 -9.36 0.03 -1.35
N ASN A 9 -9.89 0.26 -2.53
CA ASN A 9 -11.07 -0.44 -3.02
C ASN A 9 -10.69 -1.51 -4.06
N GLY A 10 -9.40 -1.83 -4.18
CA GLY A 10 -8.93 -2.80 -5.14
C GLY A 10 -8.43 -2.20 -6.44
N ARG A 11 -8.58 -0.89 -6.63
CA ARG A 11 -8.08 -0.19 -7.79
C ARG A 11 -6.94 0.71 -7.41
N LEU A 12 -5.91 0.78 -8.23
CA LEU A 12 -4.73 1.58 -7.92
C LEU A 12 -5.07 3.06 -7.73
N GLU A 13 -5.93 3.61 -8.59
CA GLU A 13 -6.31 5.02 -8.50
C GLU A 13 -7.09 5.36 -7.23
N ASN A 14 -7.63 4.34 -6.56
CA ASN A 14 -8.38 4.48 -5.32
C ASN A 14 -7.64 3.84 -4.15
N THR A 15 -6.31 3.82 -4.22
CA THR A 15 -5.47 3.24 -3.20
C THR A 15 -4.57 4.31 -2.62
N ALA A 16 -4.57 4.41 -1.30
CA ALA A 16 -3.68 5.30 -0.59
C ALA A 16 -2.77 4.47 0.30
N ILE A 17 -1.48 4.76 0.23
CA ILE A 17 -0.48 4.10 1.04
C ILE A 17 0.17 5.13 1.93
N TYR A 18 0.22 4.82 3.23
CA TYR A 18 0.83 5.69 4.22
C TYR A 18 2.00 4.97 4.88
N TYR A 19 3.12 5.65 4.96
CA TYR A 19 4.29 5.16 5.65
C TYR A 19 4.68 6.19 6.69
N ASN A 20 4.65 5.79 7.96
CA ASN A 20 4.90 6.69 9.10
C ASN A 20 4.02 7.95 9.05
N GLY A 21 2.76 7.77 8.62
CA GLY A 21 1.80 8.86 8.56
C GLY A 21 1.85 9.69 7.30
N GLU A 22 2.81 9.48 6.42
CA GLU A 22 2.91 10.21 5.17
C GLU A 22 2.33 9.41 4.01
N GLN A 23 1.48 10.05 3.23
CA GLN A 23 0.93 9.41 2.05
C GLN A 23 1.96 9.41 0.92
N LEU A 24 2.13 8.24 0.29
CA LEU A 24 3.04 8.09 -0.83
C LEU A 24 2.29 8.25 -2.14
N GLY A 25 2.87 8.97 -3.09
CA GLY A 25 2.25 9.22 -4.39
C GLY A 25 3.09 8.67 -5.54
N GLY A 26 2.54 8.77 -6.77
CA GLY A 26 3.25 8.36 -7.98
C GLY A 26 3.42 6.87 -8.16
N ILE A 27 2.64 6.07 -7.45
CA ILE A 27 2.78 4.63 -7.45
C ILE A 27 2.14 4.02 -8.68
N LYS A 28 2.87 3.12 -9.35
CA LYS A 28 2.36 2.39 -10.52
C LYS A 28 1.99 0.95 -10.19
N GLU A 29 2.72 0.32 -9.29
CA GLU A 29 2.43 -1.04 -8.85
C GLU A 29 2.80 -1.20 -7.40
N ILE A 30 2.09 -2.09 -6.72
CA ILE A 30 2.33 -2.41 -5.32
C ILE A 30 2.45 -3.92 -5.21
N PHE A 31 3.53 -4.38 -4.58
CA PHE A 31 3.74 -5.80 -4.31
C PHE A 31 3.74 -5.99 -2.80
N LEU A 32 2.88 -6.89 -2.34
CA LEU A 32 2.77 -7.21 -0.92
C LEU A 32 3.12 -8.68 -0.75
N ASN A 33 4.01 -8.97 0.18
CA ASN A 33 4.44 -10.33 0.44
C ASN A 33 4.35 -10.64 1.93
N LEU A 34 3.66 -11.71 2.27
CA LEU A 34 3.55 -12.20 3.63
C LEU A 34 4.21 -13.57 3.69
N ASP A 35 5.27 -13.68 4.47
CA ASP A 35 6.02 -14.92 4.60
C ASP A 35 5.47 -15.79 5.73
N GLU A 36 5.88 -17.06 5.71
CA GLU A 36 5.41 -18.04 6.69
C GLU A 36 5.76 -17.66 8.14
N ASP A 37 6.86 -16.93 8.32
CA ASP A 37 7.29 -16.52 9.65
C ASP A 37 6.57 -15.28 10.17
N GLY A 38 5.61 -14.76 9.40
CA GLY A 38 4.84 -13.58 9.78
C GLY A 38 5.45 -12.27 9.32
N THR A 39 6.59 -12.28 8.65
CA THR A 39 7.15 -11.04 8.11
C THR A 39 6.39 -10.60 6.88
N PHE A 40 6.30 -9.30 6.70
CA PHE A 40 5.54 -8.67 5.63
C PHE A 40 6.42 -7.66 4.93
N ASP A 41 6.43 -7.73 3.61
CA ASP A 41 7.17 -6.79 2.77
C ASP A 41 6.25 -6.03 1.87
N ALA A 42 6.47 -4.73 1.74
CA ALA A 42 5.77 -3.90 0.79
C ALA A 42 6.80 -3.26 -0.14
N VAL A 43 6.63 -3.52 -1.43
CA VAL A 43 7.54 -3.04 -2.47
C VAL A 43 6.73 -2.22 -3.46
N LEU A 44 7.19 -1.01 -3.74
CA LEU A 44 6.54 -0.13 -4.69
C LEU A 44 7.32 -0.05 -5.97
N ARG A 45 6.58 0.05 -7.07
CA ARG A 45 7.14 0.41 -8.36
C ARG A 45 6.56 1.77 -8.74
N TYR A 46 7.43 2.71 -9.04
CA TYR A 46 7.03 4.08 -9.33
C TYR A 46 7.86 4.66 -10.46
N GLU A 47 7.29 5.69 -11.11
CA GLU A 47 7.99 6.41 -12.17
C GLU A 47 8.71 7.60 -11.57
N GLY A 48 10.01 7.69 -11.81
CA GLY A 48 10.81 8.82 -11.35
C GLY A 48 10.64 10.05 -12.23
N THR A 49 11.23 11.16 -11.81
CA THR A 49 11.18 12.41 -12.57
C THR A 49 11.90 12.29 -13.91
N ASP A 50 12.82 11.35 -14.04
CA ASP A 50 13.51 11.04 -15.29
C ASP A 50 12.71 10.12 -16.20
N LYS A 51 11.48 9.78 -15.83
CA LYS A 51 10.56 8.89 -16.54
C LYS A 51 11.01 7.42 -16.58
N ASN A 52 12.00 7.07 -15.79
CA ASN A 52 12.41 5.69 -15.62
C ASN A 52 11.62 5.05 -14.48
N MET A 53 11.43 3.74 -14.57
CA MET A 53 10.74 2.98 -13.53
C MET A 53 11.72 2.52 -12.47
N TYR A 54 11.32 2.67 -11.23
CA TYR A 54 12.12 2.28 -10.07
C TYR A 54 11.31 1.38 -9.15
N THR A 55 12.01 0.49 -8.47
CA THR A 55 11.41 -0.40 -7.48
C THR A 55 12.07 -0.12 -6.14
N LYS A 56 11.26 0.03 -5.10
CA LYS A 56 11.76 0.34 -3.77
C LYS A 56 11.00 -0.43 -2.73
N GLN A 57 11.71 -1.13 -1.84
CA GLN A 57 11.11 -1.73 -0.67
C GLN A 57 10.88 -0.63 0.36
N ILE A 58 9.62 -0.43 0.74
CA ILE A 58 9.26 0.67 1.65
C ILE A 58 8.96 0.17 3.05
N PHE A 59 8.67 -1.10 3.21
CA PHE A 59 8.33 -1.65 4.51
C PHE A 59 8.80 -3.09 4.61
N HIS A 60 9.36 -3.44 5.77
CA HIS A 60 9.73 -4.81 6.11
C HIS A 60 9.62 -4.93 7.62
N ASP A 61 8.61 -5.64 8.07
CA ASP A 61 8.35 -5.82 9.49
C ASP A 61 7.34 -6.97 9.64
N TYR A 62 6.92 -7.26 10.86
CA TYR A 62 5.89 -8.27 11.08
C TYR A 62 4.53 -7.75 10.66
N PHE A 63 3.70 -8.64 10.15
CA PHE A 63 2.37 -8.30 9.65
C PHE A 63 1.49 -7.66 10.72
N GLU A 64 1.71 -7.99 11.98
CA GLU A 64 0.94 -7.39 13.08
C GLU A 64 1.09 -5.87 13.14
N ASN A 65 2.13 -5.32 12.51
CA ASN A 65 2.38 -3.89 12.47
C ASN A 65 1.82 -3.21 11.22
N VAL A 66 1.02 -3.94 10.44
CA VAL A 66 0.44 -3.46 9.19
C VAL A 66 -1.04 -3.23 9.38
N LYS A 67 -1.55 -2.13 8.83
CA LYS A 67 -2.98 -1.83 8.82
C LYS A 67 -3.47 -1.79 7.39
N ILE A 68 -4.44 -2.64 7.09
CA ILE A 68 -5.08 -2.68 5.78
C ILE A 68 -6.57 -2.52 6.01
N ARG A 69 -7.18 -1.57 5.32
CA ARG A 69 -8.60 -1.31 5.48
C ARG A 69 -9.21 -0.83 4.17
N PRO A 70 -10.51 -1.07 3.97
CA PRO A 70 -11.17 -0.59 2.76
C PRO A 70 -11.28 0.92 2.77
N ALA A 71 -11.33 1.51 1.59
CA ALA A 71 -11.62 2.92 1.46
C ALA A 71 -13.07 3.17 1.87
N ALA A 72 -13.33 4.31 2.51
CA ALA A 72 -14.65 4.59 3.07
C ALA A 72 -15.78 4.56 2.03
N TYR A 73 -15.54 5.12 0.85
CA TYR A 73 -16.55 5.15 -0.20
C TYR A 73 -16.85 3.77 -0.78
N ASP A 74 -15.92 2.85 -0.64
CA ASP A 74 -16.06 1.47 -1.09
C ASP A 74 -17.18 0.76 -0.36
N GLU A 75 -17.31 1.02 0.92
CA GLU A 75 -18.35 0.42 1.72
C GLU A 75 -19.73 0.86 1.25
N GLU A 76 -19.86 2.11 0.86
CA GLU A 76 -21.11 2.64 0.33
C GLU A 76 -21.47 1.97 -1.00
N GLU A 77 -20.50 1.81 -1.88
CA GLU A 77 -20.72 1.14 -3.15
C GLU A 77 -21.16 -0.31 -2.96
N ALA A 78 -20.51 -1.01 -2.04
CA ALA A 78 -20.87 -2.39 -1.75
C ALA A 78 -22.31 -2.49 -1.24
N GLN A 79 -22.75 -1.54 -0.47
CA GLN A 79 -24.11 -1.52 0.06
C GLN A 79 -25.16 -1.22 -1.01
N ASN A 80 -24.78 -0.55 -2.06
CA ASN A 80 -25.68 -0.17 -3.13
C ASN A 80 -25.82 -1.24 -4.21
N LEU A 81 -25.06 -2.28 -4.09
CA LEU A 81 -25.17 -3.41 -4.99
C LEU A 81 -26.25 -4.38 -4.52
#